data_0346c36c9d95b3209ff16e303a024eb2
#
_entry.id   0346c36c9d95b3209ff16e303a024eb2
#
_cell.length_a   1.000
_cell.length_b   1.000
_cell.length_c   1.000
_cell.angle_alpha   90.00
_cell.angle_beta   90.00
_cell.angle_gamma   90.00
#
_symmetry.space_group_name_H-M   'P 1'
#
loop_
_entity.id
_entity.type
_entity.pdbx_description
1 polymer ?
#
loop_
_entity_poly.entity_id
_entity_poly.type
_entity_poly.pdbx_seq_one_letter_code
_entity_poly.pdbx_strand_id
1 'polypeptide(L)'
;MRKDHVSERFVIVNPENGKIKDLKKNPFKPGNESMTNPSVLSLVFKDGMLQRLQDADDYFVKDWAVRVFPANNPIVSIETNNSYSEHPLYSEPAYGYHYVVVASPEEKETLSTISVEQWSNVLVVLQDRLRWL
;
A
#
# COMPACT_ATOMS: atom_id res chain seq x y z
N MET A 1 -7.87 16.56 -4.27
CA MET A 1 -7.17 17.39 -3.28
C MET A 1 -7.83 18.76 -3.20
N ARG A 2 -8.07 19.30 -2.04
CA ARG A 2 -8.70 20.61 -1.83
C ARG A 2 -7.77 21.53 -1.07
N LYS A 3 -7.74 22.80 -1.43
CA LYS A 3 -6.98 23.82 -0.70
C LYS A 3 -7.79 24.31 0.52
N ASP A 4 -7.13 24.38 1.67
CA ASP A 4 -7.69 25.03 2.85
C ASP A 4 -7.65 26.56 2.64
N HIS A 5 -8.75 27.24 2.96
CA HIS A 5 -8.84 28.70 2.78
C HIS A 5 -8.20 29.50 3.92
N VAL A 6 -7.95 28.87 5.06
CA VAL A 6 -7.40 29.51 6.25
C VAL A 6 -5.89 29.31 6.35
N SER A 7 -5.41 28.18 5.88
CA SER A 7 -3.98 27.84 5.81
C SER A 7 -3.58 27.49 4.39
N GLU A 8 -2.35 27.77 3.99
CA GLU A 8 -1.83 27.35 2.67
C GLU A 8 -1.53 25.84 2.63
N ARG A 9 -2.52 25.04 3.04
CA ARG A 9 -2.42 23.58 3.08
C ARG A 9 -3.40 22.96 2.11
N PHE A 10 -3.01 21.82 1.55
CA PHE A 10 -3.89 20.99 0.75
C PHE A 10 -4.34 19.79 1.56
N VAL A 11 -5.60 19.41 1.41
CA VAL A 11 -6.19 18.23 2.05
C VAL A 11 -6.64 17.27 0.96
N ILE A 12 -6.21 16.02 1.09
CA ILE A 12 -6.72 14.95 0.22
C ILE A 12 -8.05 14.49 0.80
N VAL A 13 -9.10 14.59 -0.01
CA VAL A 13 -10.45 14.15 0.35
C VAL A 13 -10.80 12.97 -0.55
N ASN A 14 -11.03 11.82 0.08
CA ASN A 14 -11.58 10.66 -0.61
C ASN A 14 -13.05 10.50 -0.24
N PRO A 15 -13.98 10.74 -1.17
CA PRO A 15 -15.42 10.65 -0.89
C PRO A 15 -15.90 9.23 -0.60
N GLU A 16 -15.10 8.22 -0.94
CA GLU A 16 -15.44 6.80 -0.73
C GLU A 16 -15.03 6.27 0.66
N ASN A 17 -14.23 7.00 1.41
CA ASN A 17 -13.72 6.57 2.74
C ASN A 17 -14.78 6.45 3.85
N GLY A 18 -16.03 6.81 3.58
CA GLY A 18 -17.13 6.64 4.56
C GLY A 18 -17.70 5.23 4.65
N LYS A 19 -17.30 4.32 3.78
CA LYS A 19 -17.82 2.95 3.73
C LYS A 19 -16.78 1.98 4.28
N ILE A 20 -16.65 1.90 5.59
CA ILE A 20 -15.91 0.81 6.23
C ILE A 20 -16.68 -0.48 5.95
N LYS A 21 -16.18 -1.30 5.02
CA LYS A 21 -16.67 -2.67 4.87
C LYS A 21 -16.15 -3.47 6.06
N ASP A 22 -17.07 -3.99 6.85
CA ASP A 22 -16.74 -4.92 7.92
C ASP A 22 -16.20 -6.21 7.26
N LEU A 23 -14.89 -6.31 7.18
CA LEU A 23 -14.21 -7.45 6.58
C LEU A 23 -14.16 -8.56 7.63
N LYS A 24 -14.95 -9.60 7.45
CA LYS A 24 -14.96 -10.81 8.31
C LYS A 24 -13.61 -11.54 8.34
N LYS A 25 -12.73 -11.25 7.40
CA LYS A 25 -11.40 -11.85 7.27
C LYS A 25 -10.35 -10.75 7.09
N ASN A 26 -9.19 -10.92 7.70
CA ASN A 26 -8.05 -10.03 7.51
C ASN A 26 -7.45 -10.26 6.11
N PRO A 27 -7.52 -9.27 5.19
CA PRO A 27 -6.99 -9.40 3.83
C PRO A 27 -5.46 -9.44 3.77
N PHE A 28 -4.79 -9.02 4.85
CA PHE A 28 -3.32 -8.94 4.90
C PHE A 28 -2.67 -10.21 5.46
N LYS A 29 -3.49 -11.16 5.89
CA LYS A 29 -3.01 -12.43 6.42
C LYS A 29 -2.53 -13.35 5.29
N PRO A 30 -1.43 -14.13 5.49
CA PRO A 30 -1.06 -15.20 4.57
C PRO A 30 -2.23 -16.16 4.30
N GLY A 31 -2.43 -16.49 3.03
CA GLY A 31 -3.56 -17.27 2.54
C GLY A 31 -4.75 -16.44 2.06
N ASN A 32 -4.76 -15.12 2.28
CA ASN A 32 -5.80 -14.20 1.81
C ASN A 32 -5.29 -13.22 0.73
N GLU A 33 -4.20 -13.56 0.04
CA GLU A 33 -3.56 -12.70 -0.96
C GLU A 33 -4.53 -12.28 -2.07
N SER A 34 -5.48 -13.15 -2.43
CA SER A 34 -6.51 -12.86 -3.44
C SER A 34 -7.52 -11.77 -3.04
N MET A 35 -7.55 -11.39 -1.76
CA MET A 35 -8.41 -10.30 -1.27
C MET A 35 -7.82 -8.91 -1.50
N THR A 36 -6.58 -8.82 -1.95
CA THR A 36 -5.87 -7.58 -2.24
C THR A 36 -5.46 -7.54 -3.71
N ASN A 37 -5.04 -6.37 -4.19
CA ASN A 37 -4.42 -6.27 -5.50
C ASN A 37 -3.15 -7.14 -5.56
N PRO A 38 -2.76 -7.60 -6.76
CA PRO A 38 -1.51 -8.33 -6.94
C PRO A 38 -0.31 -7.56 -6.40
N SER A 39 0.61 -8.27 -5.76
CA SER A 39 1.82 -7.64 -5.21
C SER A 39 2.75 -7.21 -6.34
N VAL A 40 3.31 -6.03 -6.17
CA VAL A 40 4.39 -5.50 -7.04
C VAL A 40 5.77 -5.91 -6.54
N LEU A 41 5.85 -6.31 -5.27
CA LEU A 41 7.07 -6.79 -4.63
C LEU A 41 6.72 -7.64 -3.42
N SER A 42 7.16 -8.88 -3.41
CA SER A 42 7.11 -9.78 -2.27
C SER A 42 8.52 -10.27 -1.97
N LEU A 43 8.97 -10.09 -0.74
CA LEU A 43 10.24 -10.60 -0.28
C LEU A 43 10.04 -12.00 0.28
N VAL A 44 10.72 -12.98 -0.31
CA VAL A 44 10.64 -14.39 0.08
C VAL A 44 12.02 -14.91 0.45
N PHE A 45 12.11 -15.63 1.56
CA PHE A 45 13.32 -16.31 1.94
C PHE A 45 13.27 -17.76 1.42
N LYS A 46 14.10 -18.07 0.44
CA LYS A 46 14.17 -19.39 -0.18
C LYS A 46 15.62 -19.82 -0.38
N ASP A 47 15.91 -21.06 -0.01
CA ASP A 47 17.25 -21.67 -0.16
C ASP A 47 18.38 -20.83 0.45
N GLY A 48 18.13 -20.21 1.61
CA GLY A 48 19.08 -19.35 2.31
C GLY A 48 19.28 -17.96 1.71
N MET A 49 18.49 -17.59 0.69
CA MET A 49 18.58 -16.29 0.02
C MET A 49 17.25 -15.55 0.03
N LEU A 50 17.32 -14.23 0.14
CA LEU A 50 16.18 -13.34 -0.06
C LEU A 50 15.94 -13.17 -1.55
N GLN A 51 14.74 -13.52 -1.99
CA GLN A 51 14.28 -13.35 -3.35
C GLN A 51 13.20 -12.28 -3.42
N ARG A 52 13.23 -11.48 -4.47
CA ARG A 52 12.22 -10.47 -4.81
C ARG A 52 11.32 -11.03 -5.89
N LEU A 53 10.08 -11.27 -5.55
CA LEU A 53 9.08 -11.82 -6.45
C LEU A 53 7.90 -10.86 -6.56
N GLN A 54 7.08 -11.05 -7.59
CA GLN A 54 5.81 -10.33 -7.75
C GLN A 54 4.71 -11.32 -8.10
N ASP A 55 3.47 -10.98 -7.79
CA ASP A 55 2.34 -11.77 -8.21
C ASP A 55 2.16 -11.68 -9.73
N ALA A 56 1.67 -12.77 -10.34
CA ALA A 56 1.19 -12.80 -11.70
C ALA A 56 -0.34 -12.92 -11.71
N ASP A 57 -0.96 -12.80 -12.88
CA ASP A 57 -2.42 -12.78 -13.01
C ASP A 57 -3.12 -14.00 -12.39
N ASP A 58 -2.47 -15.17 -12.47
CA ASP A 58 -3.03 -16.43 -11.97
C ASP A 58 -2.25 -17.01 -10.77
N TYR A 59 -1.28 -16.28 -10.25
CA TYR A 59 -0.41 -16.79 -9.19
C TYR A 59 -0.07 -15.75 -8.16
N PHE A 60 -0.40 -16.04 -6.90
CA PHE A 60 0.00 -15.24 -5.75
C PHE A 60 1.23 -15.85 -5.08
N VAL A 61 2.23 -15.01 -4.84
CA VAL A 61 3.44 -15.41 -4.11
C VAL A 61 3.06 -15.78 -2.68
N LYS A 62 3.48 -16.97 -2.25
CA LYS A 62 3.28 -17.51 -0.89
C LYS A 62 4.57 -17.44 -0.10
N ASP A 63 4.46 -17.66 1.21
CA ASP A 63 5.61 -17.69 2.14
C ASP A 63 6.46 -16.41 2.11
N TRP A 64 5.80 -15.28 1.84
CA TRP A 64 6.44 -13.98 1.85
C TRP A 64 6.76 -13.51 3.28
N ALA A 65 7.90 -12.86 3.45
CA ALA A 65 8.29 -12.18 4.69
C ALA A 65 7.76 -10.73 4.74
N VAL A 66 7.77 -10.05 3.60
CA VAL A 66 7.21 -8.70 3.41
C VAL A 66 6.49 -8.67 2.07
N ARG A 67 5.33 -8.01 2.02
CA ARG A 67 4.53 -7.93 0.80
C ARG A 67 4.11 -6.49 0.53
N VAL A 68 4.24 -6.04 -0.72
CA VAL A 68 3.85 -4.69 -1.18
C VAL A 68 2.89 -4.80 -2.34
N PHE A 69 1.78 -4.12 -2.26
CA PHE A 69 0.77 -4.09 -3.32
C PHE A 69 0.08 -2.72 -3.40
N PRO A 70 -0.48 -2.35 -4.56
CA PRO A 70 -1.28 -1.15 -4.71
C PRO A 70 -2.51 -1.20 -3.79
N ALA A 71 -2.82 -0.12 -3.10
CA ALA A 71 -4.00 -0.06 -2.24
C ALA A 71 -5.28 -0.34 -3.03
N ASN A 72 -6.21 -1.12 -2.45
CA ASN A 72 -7.50 -1.40 -3.07
C ASN A 72 -8.36 -0.14 -3.21
N ASN A 73 -8.24 0.78 -2.26
CA ASN A 73 -8.92 2.08 -2.27
C ASN A 73 -7.86 3.19 -2.17
N PRO A 74 -7.18 3.54 -3.26
CA PRO A 74 -6.13 4.53 -3.22
C PRO A 74 -6.68 5.93 -2.96
N ILE A 75 -5.99 6.70 -2.12
CA ILE A 75 -6.30 8.11 -1.86
C ILE A 75 -5.68 9.05 -2.90
N VAL A 76 -4.72 8.56 -3.66
CA VAL A 76 -4.07 9.22 -4.79
C VAL A 76 -4.01 8.24 -5.96
N SER A 77 -4.02 8.74 -7.18
CA SER A 77 -3.95 7.92 -8.40
C SER A 77 -3.08 8.59 -9.45
N ILE A 78 -2.44 7.77 -10.28
CA ILE A 78 -1.77 8.24 -11.51
C ILE A 78 -2.76 8.46 -12.65
N GLU A 79 -3.93 7.80 -12.58
CA GLU A 79 -5.05 8.04 -13.48
C GLU A 79 -5.92 9.13 -12.89
N THR A 80 -5.78 10.34 -13.39
CA THR A 80 -6.57 11.46 -12.91
C THR A 80 -7.68 11.79 -13.90
N ASN A 81 -8.90 11.85 -13.40
CA ASN A 81 -9.96 12.58 -14.09
C ASN A 81 -9.64 14.07 -13.99
N ASN A 82 -9.50 14.74 -15.12
CA ASN A 82 -9.16 16.16 -15.23
C ASN A 82 -10.30 17.09 -14.74
N SER A 83 -10.80 16.84 -13.55
CA SER A 83 -11.80 17.69 -12.92
C SER A 83 -11.10 18.70 -12.01
N TYR A 84 -10.88 19.88 -12.56
CA TYR A 84 -10.44 21.03 -11.80
C TYR A 84 -11.66 21.86 -11.42
N SER A 85 -11.69 22.32 -10.18
CA SER A 85 -12.65 23.31 -9.73
C SER A 85 -11.90 24.57 -9.35
N GLU A 86 -12.31 25.68 -9.96
CA GLU A 86 -11.80 27.01 -9.62
C GLU A 86 -12.67 27.65 -8.52
N HIS A 87 -12.38 28.92 -8.22
CA HIS A 87 -13.02 29.70 -7.17
C HIS A 87 -14.53 29.43 -7.01
N PRO A 88 -15.09 29.36 -5.77
CA PRO A 88 -14.40 29.55 -4.48
C PRO A 88 -13.75 28.32 -3.88
N LEU A 89 -14.00 27.13 -4.43
CA LEU A 89 -13.49 25.86 -3.93
C LEU A 89 -12.43 25.31 -4.87
N TYR A 90 -11.17 25.65 -4.61
CA TYR A 90 -10.07 25.05 -5.38
C TYR A 90 -9.97 23.57 -5.11
N SER A 91 -10.14 22.75 -6.14
CA SER A 91 -9.88 21.33 -6.11
C SER A 91 -9.09 20.90 -7.34
N GLU A 92 -8.16 19.99 -7.13
CA GLU A 92 -7.38 19.37 -8.17
C GLU A 92 -7.24 17.88 -7.89
N PRO A 93 -7.00 17.04 -8.91
CA PRO A 93 -6.73 15.62 -8.70
C PRO A 93 -5.52 15.41 -7.78
N ALA A 94 -5.61 14.47 -6.85
CA ALA A 94 -4.48 14.04 -6.05
C ALA A 94 -3.69 12.99 -6.82
N TYR A 95 -2.59 13.42 -7.42
CA TYR A 95 -1.73 12.57 -8.23
C TYR A 95 -0.68 11.85 -7.39
N GLY A 96 -0.48 10.55 -7.65
CA GLY A 96 0.56 9.77 -6.99
C GLY A 96 0.28 8.28 -6.92
N TYR A 97 1.13 7.59 -6.18
CA TYR A 97 1.00 6.16 -5.90
C TYR A 97 0.62 5.93 -4.44
N HIS A 98 -0.27 4.97 -4.20
CA HIS A 98 -0.62 4.53 -2.86
C HIS A 98 -0.40 3.02 -2.75
N TYR A 99 0.62 2.64 -2.02
CA TYR A 99 0.96 1.24 -1.74
C TYR A 99 0.70 0.89 -0.27
N VAL A 100 0.36 -0.36 -0.05
CA VAL A 100 0.29 -0.98 1.27
C VAL A 100 1.51 -1.88 1.43
N VAL A 101 2.21 -1.73 2.54
CA VAL A 101 3.33 -2.60 2.92
C VAL A 101 2.89 -3.44 4.11
N VAL A 102 2.83 -4.75 3.93
CA VAL A 102 2.59 -5.69 5.01
C VAL A 102 3.95 -6.10 5.57
N ALA A 103 4.26 -5.59 6.74
CA ALA A 103 5.59 -5.66 7.34
C ALA A 103 5.93 -7.04 7.96
N SER A 104 4.92 -7.87 8.21
CA SER A 104 5.11 -9.22 8.76
C SER A 104 3.95 -10.12 8.36
N PRO A 105 4.19 -11.41 8.11
CA PRO A 105 3.13 -12.40 7.93
C PRO A 105 2.44 -12.79 9.24
N GLU A 106 3.03 -12.45 10.39
CA GLU A 106 2.54 -12.79 11.73
C GLU A 106 1.51 -11.77 12.22
N GLU A 107 0.25 -12.19 12.31
CA GLU A 107 -0.87 -11.31 12.65
C GLU A 107 -0.75 -10.68 14.05
N LYS A 108 -0.07 -11.34 14.98
CA LYS A 108 0.10 -10.87 16.37
C LYS A 108 1.28 -9.92 16.57
N GLU A 109 2.14 -9.77 15.57
CA GLU A 109 3.26 -8.85 15.68
C GLU A 109 2.79 -7.38 15.60
N THR A 110 3.44 -6.56 16.40
CA THR A 110 3.29 -5.11 16.42
C THR A 110 4.61 -4.45 16.06
N LEU A 111 4.61 -3.16 15.80
CA LEU A 111 5.84 -2.42 15.51
C LEU A 111 6.92 -2.56 16.59
N SER A 112 6.52 -2.83 17.83
CA SER A 112 7.45 -3.02 18.96
C SER A 112 7.91 -4.47 19.13
N THR A 113 7.21 -5.45 18.56
CA THR A 113 7.54 -6.88 18.72
C THR A 113 8.22 -7.49 17.49
N ILE A 114 8.20 -6.80 16.36
CA ILE A 114 8.92 -7.21 15.15
C ILE A 114 10.43 -7.30 15.44
N SER A 115 11.08 -8.37 15.00
CA SER A 115 12.52 -8.58 15.16
C SER A 115 13.34 -7.56 14.36
N VAL A 116 14.58 -7.32 14.76
CA VAL A 116 15.51 -6.44 14.02
C VAL A 116 15.75 -6.97 12.61
N GLU A 117 15.82 -8.29 12.44
CA GLU A 117 15.96 -8.93 11.12
C GLU A 117 14.75 -8.62 10.23
N GLN A 118 13.53 -8.76 10.76
CA GLN A 118 12.31 -8.45 10.03
C GLN A 118 12.21 -6.95 9.69
N TRP A 119 12.61 -6.07 10.59
CA TRP A 119 12.74 -4.64 10.30
C TRP A 119 13.71 -4.37 9.16
N SER A 120 14.85 -5.06 9.14
CA SER A 120 15.81 -4.95 8.03
C SER A 120 15.17 -5.34 6.70
N ASN A 121 14.38 -6.42 6.66
CA ASN A 121 13.63 -6.84 5.49
C ASN A 121 12.63 -5.77 5.02
N VAL A 122 11.90 -5.15 5.94
CA VAL A 122 10.97 -4.07 5.63
C VAL A 122 11.70 -2.86 5.03
N LEU A 123 12.82 -2.45 5.62
CA LEU A 123 13.62 -1.32 5.12
C LEU A 123 14.20 -1.58 3.73
N VAL A 124 14.66 -2.80 3.45
CA VAL A 124 15.13 -3.20 2.11
C VAL A 124 14.01 -3.06 1.09
N VAL A 125 12.82 -3.53 1.40
CA VAL A 125 11.65 -3.44 0.52
C VAL A 125 11.23 -1.98 0.28
N LEU A 126 11.22 -1.17 1.32
CA LEU A 126 10.92 0.26 1.20
C LEU A 126 11.97 0.98 0.33
N GLN A 127 13.25 0.68 0.52
CA GLN A 127 14.32 1.25 -0.30
C GLN A 127 14.18 0.86 -1.78
N ASP A 128 13.92 -0.41 -2.06
CA ASP A 128 13.71 -0.91 -3.41
C ASP A 128 12.53 -0.20 -4.07
N ARG A 129 11.43 -0.02 -3.32
CA ARG A 129 10.23 0.64 -3.85
C ARG A 129 10.43 2.13 -4.11
N LEU A 130 11.13 2.83 -3.22
CA LEU A 130 11.47 4.24 -3.39
C LEU A 130 12.39 4.48 -4.60
N ARG A 131 13.30 3.57 -4.88
CA ARG A 131 14.17 3.67 -6.06
C ARG A 131 13.43 3.45 -7.39
N TRP A 132 12.32 2.74 -7.34
CA TRP A 132 11.47 2.50 -8.50
C TRP A 132 10.60 3.72 -8.83
N LEU A 133 10.17 4.46 -7.83
CA LEU A 133 9.35 5.68 -7.99
C LEU A 133 10.16 6.85 -8.56
#